data_8be0966986a3a4466f6d0a3aab26dbfb
#
_entry.id   8be0966986a3a4466f6d0a3aab26dbfb
#
_cell.length_a   1.000
_cell.length_b   1.000
_cell.length_c   1.000
_cell.angle_alpha   90.00
_cell.angle_beta   90.00
_cell.angle_gamma   90.00
#
_symmetry.space_group_name_H-M   'P 1'
#
loop_
_entity.id
_entity.type
_entity.pdbx_description
1 polymer ?
#
loop_
_entity_poly.entity_id
_entity_poly.type
_entity_poly.pdbx_seq_one_letter_code
_entity_poly.pdbx_strand_id
1 'polypeptide(L)'
;MKKKNKKVNAGILIIGNEILSGRTQDKNIAFIANWLNSNCGISVNEVRVIPDMEKIIITNILDLSKKFNYLFTTGGIGPTHDDITAQSISKAFKVKYEYHNEAFKILENYYGKDKFNEGRKKMAKMPKGSKLIYNPSSAAPGFITKNVFSLPGVPSILISMIENCKRFLVKGSTTHSTTLNLYTVESTISKQMGSIQKKYDKVVDIGSYPFFR
;
A
#
# COMPACT_ATOMS: atom_id res chain seq x y z
N MET A 1 -33.63 -9.38 -2.01
CA MET A 1 -32.89 -8.24 -1.46
C MET A 1 -31.56 -8.11 -2.20
N LYS A 2 -31.35 -7.06 -3.00
CA LYS A 2 -30.05 -6.77 -3.63
C LYS A 2 -29.05 -6.41 -2.53
N LYS A 3 -28.00 -7.22 -2.30
CA LYS A 3 -26.89 -6.86 -1.44
C LYS A 3 -26.35 -5.51 -1.93
N LYS A 4 -26.48 -4.46 -1.13
CA LYS A 4 -25.85 -3.16 -1.40
C LYS A 4 -24.35 -3.42 -1.56
N ASN A 5 -23.82 -3.30 -2.78
CA ASN A 5 -22.40 -3.44 -3.06
C ASN A 5 -21.64 -2.42 -2.21
N LYS A 6 -20.91 -2.89 -1.21
CA LYS A 6 -20.14 -2.02 -0.32
C LYS A 6 -18.92 -1.53 -1.07
N LYS A 7 -18.88 -0.25 -1.41
CA LYS A 7 -17.66 0.37 -1.94
C LYS A 7 -16.60 0.36 -0.84
N VAL A 8 -15.57 -0.47 -1.01
CA VAL A 8 -14.39 -0.51 -0.13
C VAL A 8 -13.26 0.20 -0.85
N ASN A 9 -12.60 1.11 -0.14
CA ASN A 9 -11.55 1.93 -0.71
C ASN A 9 -10.27 1.88 0.12
N ALA A 10 -9.15 2.22 -0.52
CA ALA A 10 -7.83 2.29 0.09
C ALA A 10 -7.09 3.58 -0.29
N GLY A 11 -6.18 3.98 0.57
CA GLY A 11 -5.11 4.92 0.28
C GLY A 11 -3.76 4.20 0.21
N ILE A 12 -2.81 4.77 -0.53
CA ILE A 12 -1.41 4.32 -0.56
C ILE A 12 -0.52 5.48 -0.08
N LEU A 13 0.42 5.19 0.80
CA LEU A 13 1.40 6.14 1.31
C LEU A 13 2.80 5.58 1.07
N ILE A 14 3.52 6.20 0.16
CA ILE A 14 4.92 5.88 -0.11
C ILE A 14 5.79 6.77 0.77
N ILE A 15 6.70 6.15 1.51
CA ILE A 15 7.61 6.84 2.43
C ILE A 15 9.02 6.56 1.93
N GLY A 16 9.71 7.58 1.45
CA GLY A 16 11.07 7.44 0.92
C GLY A 16 11.58 8.68 0.19
N ASN A 17 12.68 9.22 0.67
CA ASN A 17 13.38 10.35 0.07
C ASN A 17 13.94 10.02 -1.33
N GLU A 18 14.27 8.75 -1.59
CA GLU A 18 14.78 8.27 -2.89
C GLU A 18 13.74 8.38 -4.01
N ILE A 19 12.45 8.25 -3.67
CA ILE A 19 11.35 8.43 -4.63
C ILE A 19 11.17 9.92 -4.93
N LEU A 20 11.14 10.76 -3.89
CA LEU A 20 10.98 12.21 -4.04
C LEU A 20 12.15 12.86 -4.79
N SER A 21 13.36 12.34 -4.62
CA SER A 21 14.56 12.84 -5.32
C SER A 21 14.67 12.32 -6.76
N GLY A 22 13.77 11.43 -7.20
CA GLY A 22 13.85 10.81 -8.53
C GLY A 22 14.98 9.77 -8.68
N ARG A 23 15.71 9.45 -7.62
CA ARG A 23 16.77 8.43 -7.64
C ARG A 23 16.20 7.05 -7.96
N THR A 24 15.01 6.76 -7.47
CA THR A 24 14.32 5.49 -7.65
C THR A 24 12.93 5.75 -8.19
N GLN A 25 12.54 5.03 -9.23
CA GLN A 25 11.17 5.03 -9.72
C GLN A 25 10.32 4.09 -8.87
N ASP A 26 9.17 4.58 -8.37
CA ASP A 26 8.22 3.74 -7.65
C ASP A 26 7.58 2.70 -8.58
N LYS A 27 7.53 1.46 -8.13
CA LYS A 27 6.83 0.33 -8.78
C LYS A 27 5.72 -0.25 -7.91
N ASN A 28 5.64 0.17 -6.65
CA ASN A 28 4.72 -0.39 -5.66
C ASN A 28 3.30 0.13 -5.86
N ILE A 29 3.14 1.41 -6.23
CA ILE A 29 1.82 2.04 -6.44
C ILE A 29 0.99 1.24 -7.45
N ALA A 30 1.53 1.07 -8.65
CA ALA A 30 0.82 0.37 -9.73
C ALA A 30 0.50 -1.08 -9.35
N PHE A 31 1.45 -1.75 -8.71
CA PHE A 31 1.28 -3.14 -8.28
C PHE A 31 0.19 -3.28 -7.21
N ILE A 32 0.26 -2.49 -6.13
CA ILE A 32 -0.73 -2.53 -5.03
C ILE A 32 -2.13 -2.18 -5.55
N ALA A 33 -2.25 -1.11 -6.35
CA ALA A 33 -3.53 -0.66 -6.90
C ALA A 33 -4.18 -1.73 -7.77
N ASN A 34 -3.41 -2.34 -8.67
CA ASN A 34 -3.89 -3.42 -9.53
C ASN A 34 -4.27 -4.66 -8.71
N TRP A 35 -3.42 -5.06 -7.75
CA TRP A 35 -3.69 -6.22 -6.92
C TRP A 35 -4.96 -6.05 -6.07
N LEU A 36 -5.14 -4.89 -5.42
CA LEU A 36 -6.31 -4.57 -4.61
C LEU A 36 -7.59 -4.60 -5.44
N ASN A 37 -7.57 -3.99 -6.62
CA ASN A 37 -8.74 -3.97 -7.50
C ASN A 37 -9.07 -5.38 -8.02
N SER A 38 -8.10 -6.08 -8.58
CA SER A 38 -8.32 -7.37 -9.25
C SER A 38 -8.62 -8.51 -8.27
N ASN A 39 -7.96 -8.54 -7.10
CA ASN A 39 -8.08 -9.66 -6.17
C ASN A 39 -9.06 -9.42 -5.02
N CYS A 40 -9.31 -8.15 -4.68
CA CYS A 40 -10.09 -7.79 -3.50
C CYS A 40 -11.30 -6.91 -3.82
N GLY A 41 -11.40 -6.34 -5.04
CA GLY A 41 -12.45 -5.39 -5.40
C GLY A 41 -12.35 -4.08 -4.61
N ILE A 42 -11.13 -3.69 -4.22
CA ILE A 42 -10.85 -2.48 -3.43
C ILE A 42 -10.23 -1.44 -4.35
N SER A 43 -10.86 -0.28 -4.46
CA SER A 43 -10.36 0.83 -5.27
C SER A 43 -9.37 1.67 -4.48
N VAL A 44 -8.22 2.00 -5.09
CA VAL A 44 -7.29 2.99 -4.55
C VAL A 44 -7.78 4.37 -4.99
N ASN A 45 -8.05 5.23 -4.01
CA ASN A 45 -8.64 6.56 -4.27
C ASN A 45 -7.64 7.70 -4.07
N GLU A 46 -6.54 7.44 -3.37
CA GLU A 46 -5.51 8.45 -3.14
C GLU A 46 -4.15 7.80 -2.95
N VAL A 47 -3.12 8.45 -3.51
CA VAL A 47 -1.72 8.08 -3.32
C VAL A 47 -0.96 9.31 -2.88
N ARG A 48 -0.14 9.17 -1.85
CA ARG A 48 0.81 10.21 -1.42
C ARG A 48 2.22 9.65 -1.41
N VAL A 49 3.16 10.49 -1.78
CA VAL A 49 4.60 10.23 -1.62
C VAL A 49 5.14 11.28 -0.65
N ILE A 50 5.79 10.84 0.40
CA ILE A 50 6.26 11.71 1.48
C ILE A 50 7.70 11.39 1.87
N PRO A 51 8.43 12.38 2.44
CA PRO A 51 9.77 12.16 2.96
C PRO A 51 9.77 11.33 4.25
N ASP A 52 10.94 10.75 4.57
CA ASP A 52 11.22 10.05 5.82
C ASP A 52 11.33 11.05 7.00
N MET A 53 10.23 11.74 7.31
CA MET A 53 10.13 12.72 8.39
C MET A 53 8.99 12.36 9.34
N GLU A 54 9.30 12.13 10.61
CA GLU A 54 8.36 11.62 11.61
C GLU A 54 7.04 12.40 11.66
N LYS A 55 7.11 13.73 11.75
CA LYS A 55 5.90 14.58 11.82
C LYS A 55 5.02 14.44 10.59
N ILE A 56 5.63 14.35 9.40
CA ILE A 56 4.91 14.20 8.12
C ILE A 56 4.27 12.82 8.05
N ILE A 57 4.99 11.77 8.44
CA ILE A 57 4.45 10.41 8.49
C ILE A 57 3.25 10.35 9.44
N ILE A 58 3.37 10.86 10.67
CA ILE A 58 2.29 10.86 11.67
C ILE A 58 1.04 11.54 11.12
N THR A 59 1.19 12.74 10.55
CA THR A 59 0.05 13.52 10.01
C THR A 59 -0.66 12.75 8.90
N ASN A 60 0.10 12.18 7.94
CA ASN A 60 -0.47 11.42 6.84
C ASN A 60 -1.12 10.10 7.27
N ILE A 61 -0.54 9.39 8.23
CA ILE A 61 -1.13 8.18 8.81
C ILE A 61 -2.48 8.50 9.45
N LEU A 62 -2.56 9.56 10.27
CA LEU A 62 -3.80 9.95 10.96
C LEU A 62 -4.88 10.41 9.98
N ASP A 63 -4.52 11.15 8.94
CA ASP A 63 -5.46 11.63 7.93
C ASP A 63 -5.98 10.47 7.08
N LEU A 64 -5.08 9.74 6.42
CA LEU A 64 -5.45 8.69 5.47
C LEU A 64 -6.13 7.48 6.14
N SER A 65 -5.71 7.10 7.36
CA SER A 65 -6.33 5.99 8.08
C SER A 65 -7.77 6.29 8.52
N LYS A 66 -8.15 7.56 8.69
CA LYS A 66 -9.53 7.97 8.94
C LYS A 66 -10.36 8.06 7.66
N LYS A 67 -9.72 8.46 6.56
CA LYS A 67 -10.37 8.72 5.28
C LYS A 67 -10.73 7.44 4.52
N PHE A 68 -9.91 6.40 4.62
CA PHE A 68 -10.05 5.16 3.86
C PHE A 68 -10.31 3.95 4.75
N ASN A 69 -10.96 2.93 4.16
CA ASN A 69 -11.16 1.65 4.83
C ASN A 69 -9.82 0.98 5.15
N TYR A 70 -8.84 1.12 4.25
CA TYR A 70 -7.50 0.58 4.38
C TYR A 70 -6.46 1.61 3.94
N LEU A 71 -5.32 1.61 4.61
CA LEU A 71 -4.14 2.38 4.22
C LEU A 71 -2.97 1.41 4.03
N PHE A 72 -2.37 1.43 2.85
CA PHE A 72 -1.14 0.69 2.58
C PHE A 72 0.04 1.64 2.61
N THR A 73 1.03 1.36 3.46
CA THR A 73 2.29 2.11 3.49
C THR A 73 3.42 1.26 2.94
N THR A 74 4.33 1.86 2.19
CA THR A 74 5.57 1.20 1.75
C THR A 74 6.78 2.05 2.09
N GLY A 75 7.85 1.40 2.53
CA GLY A 75 9.10 2.04 2.93
C GLY A 75 9.22 2.31 4.44
N GLY A 76 10.45 2.52 4.87
CA GLY A 76 10.80 2.91 6.24
C GLY A 76 10.57 1.87 7.33
N ILE A 77 10.55 0.57 7.01
CA ILE A 77 10.43 -0.54 7.98
C ILE A 77 11.66 -1.45 8.03
N GLY A 78 12.74 -1.04 7.42
CA GLY A 78 14.01 -1.78 7.36
C GLY A 78 14.88 -1.61 8.62
N PRO A 79 16.16 -2.01 8.51
CA PRO A 79 17.10 -2.04 9.63
C PRO A 79 17.87 -0.73 9.85
N THR A 80 17.77 0.25 8.95
CA THR A 80 18.62 1.44 8.96
C THR A 80 18.05 2.55 9.87
N HIS A 81 18.84 3.56 10.14
CA HIS A 81 18.46 4.62 11.10
C HIS A 81 17.29 5.48 10.62
N ASP A 82 17.13 5.63 9.32
CA ASP A 82 16.08 6.36 8.63
C ASP A 82 14.77 5.56 8.46
N ASP A 83 14.78 4.24 8.74
CA ASP A 83 13.56 3.42 8.80
C ASP A 83 12.73 3.75 10.05
N ILE A 84 11.93 4.79 9.99
CA ILE A 84 11.16 5.33 11.12
C ILE A 84 9.65 5.12 11.04
N THR A 85 9.16 4.46 9.99
CA THR A 85 7.73 4.28 9.73
C THR A 85 7.02 3.57 10.89
N ALA A 86 7.56 2.46 11.40
CA ALA A 86 6.94 1.70 12.49
C ALA A 86 6.83 2.53 13.79
N GLN A 87 7.89 3.27 14.13
CA GLN A 87 7.90 4.16 15.28
C GLN A 87 6.89 5.30 15.10
N SER A 88 6.82 5.89 13.93
CA SER A 88 5.90 6.99 13.60
C SER A 88 4.44 6.54 13.68
N ILE A 89 4.11 5.32 13.21
CA ILE A 89 2.78 4.73 13.34
C ILE A 89 2.43 4.49 14.83
N SER A 90 3.41 4.04 15.64
CA SER A 90 3.20 3.87 17.08
C SER A 90 2.81 5.20 17.74
N LYS A 91 3.52 6.29 17.40
CA LYS A 91 3.22 7.64 17.90
C LYS A 91 1.87 8.16 17.40
N ALA A 92 1.56 7.96 16.11
CA ALA A 92 0.28 8.35 15.52
C ALA A 92 -0.92 7.73 16.26
N PHE A 93 -0.82 6.46 16.60
CA PHE A 93 -1.90 5.75 17.30
C PHE A 93 -1.77 5.74 18.82
N LYS A 94 -0.74 6.40 19.38
CA LYS A 94 -0.48 6.50 20.82
C LYS A 94 -0.36 5.11 21.50
N VAL A 95 0.33 4.20 20.85
CA VAL A 95 0.64 2.86 21.35
C VAL A 95 2.15 2.69 21.54
N LYS A 96 2.57 1.74 22.37
CA LYS A 96 3.99 1.47 22.61
C LYS A 96 4.66 0.96 21.31
N TYR A 97 5.87 1.40 21.06
CA TYR A 97 6.77 0.85 20.05
C TYR A 97 7.65 -0.18 20.75
N GLU A 98 7.41 -1.46 20.51
CA GLU A 98 8.05 -2.54 21.26
C GLU A 98 8.38 -3.74 20.36
N TYR A 99 9.21 -4.64 20.84
CA TYR A 99 9.48 -5.90 20.14
C TYR A 99 8.22 -6.77 20.07
N HIS A 100 7.90 -7.21 18.87
CA HIS A 100 6.88 -8.23 18.65
C HIS A 100 7.52 -9.61 18.82
N ASN A 101 7.09 -10.38 19.81
CA ASN A 101 7.73 -11.64 20.20
C ASN A 101 7.87 -12.64 19.05
N GLU A 102 6.85 -12.80 18.23
CA GLU A 102 6.88 -13.70 17.09
C GLU A 102 7.84 -13.20 15.99
N ALA A 103 7.80 -11.90 15.65
CA ALA A 103 8.71 -11.31 14.66
C ALA A 103 10.17 -11.44 15.12
N PHE A 104 10.43 -11.23 16.39
CA PHE A 104 11.77 -11.40 16.97
C PHE A 104 12.28 -12.82 16.79
N LYS A 105 11.48 -13.83 17.14
CA LYS A 105 11.83 -15.25 16.97
C LYS A 105 12.04 -15.63 15.49
N ILE A 106 11.19 -15.13 14.59
CA ILE A 106 11.35 -15.38 13.16
C ILE A 106 12.70 -14.86 12.66
N LEU A 107 13.05 -13.63 13.03
CA LEU A 107 14.30 -13.01 12.60
C LEU A 107 15.53 -13.65 13.26
N GLU A 108 15.47 -13.96 14.56
CA GLU A 108 16.54 -14.66 15.28
C GLU A 108 16.83 -16.03 14.65
N ASN A 109 15.79 -16.80 14.34
CA ASN A 109 15.92 -18.10 13.67
C ASN A 109 16.49 -17.99 12.26
N TYR A 110 16.08 -16.96 11.52
CA TYR A 110 16.54 -16.76 10.15
C TYR A 110 18.01 -16.34 10.05
N TYR A 111 18.43 -15.42 10.91
CA TYR A 111 19.81 -14.90 10.89
C TYR A 111 20.79 -15.70 11.71
N GLY A 112 20.32 -16.45 12.72
CA GLY A 112 21.13 -17.07 13.75
C GLY A 112 21.60 -16.05 14.80
N LYS A 113 21.80 -16.50 16.03
CA LYS A 113 22.12 -15.63 17.19
C LYS A 113 23.32 -14.73 16.95
N ASP A 114 24.38 -15.25 16.34
CA ASP A 114 25.64 -14.52 16.13
C ASP A 114 25.50 -13.38 15.11
N LYS A 115 24.56 -13.50 14.17
CA LYS A 115 24.32 -12.51 13.11
C LYS A 115 23.11 -11.61 13.39
N PHE A 116 22.38 -11.83 14.48
CA PHE A 116 21.18 -11.08 14.83
C PHE A 116 21.55 -9.80 15.59
N ASN A 117 22.10 -8.84 14.86
CA ASN A 117 22.55 -7.54 15.35
C ASN A 117 21.38 -6.56 15.62
N GLU A 118 21.67 -5.39 16.20
CA GLU A 118 20.65 -4.39 16.58
C GLU A 118 19.82 -3.88 15.40
N GLY A 119 20.39 -3.70 14.21
CA GLY A 119 19.64 -3.33 13.01
C GLY A 119 18.60 -4.40 12.64
N ARG A 120 18.97 -5.68 12.70
CA ARG A 120 18.05 -6.79 12.45
C ARG A 120 16.97 -6.93 13.52
N LYS A 121 17.34 -6.73 14.81
CA LYS A 121 16.39 -6.69 15.92
C LYS A 121 15.38 -5.54 15.75
N LYS A 122 15.83 -4.40 15.24
CA LYS A 122 14.94 -3.25 14.98
C LYS A 122 13.76 -3.62 14.10
N MET A 123 13.93 -4.49 13.09
CA MET A 123 12.86 -4.94 12.21
C MET A 123 11.77 -5.77 12.93
N ALA A 124 12.04 -6.24 14.16
CA ALA A 124 11.03 -6.86 15.00
C ALA A 124 10.26 -5.87 15.88
N LYS A 125 10.66 -4.58 15.91
CA LYS A 125 9.93 -3.55 16.65
C LYS A 125 8.80 -2.97 15.81
N MET A 126 7.61 -2.95 16.40
CA MET A 126 6.42 -2.42 15.75
C MET A 126 5.41 -1.90 16.78
N PRO A 127 4.32 -1.25 16.36
CA PRO A 127 3.28 -0.79 17.27
C PRO A 127 2.69 -1.96 18.07
N LYS A 128 2.50 -1.79 19.36
CA LYS A 128 1.89 -2.79 20.22
C LYS A 128 0.54 -3.28 19.69
N GLY A 129 0.36 -4.59 19.65
CA GLY A 129 -0.86 -5.22 19.16
C GLY A 129 -0.98 -5.32 17.64
N SER A 130 0.10 -5.07 16.90
CA SER A 130 0.17 -5.30 15.46
C SER A 130 0.01 -6.78 15.11
N LYS A 131 -0.58 -7.05 13.94
CA LYS A 131 -0.60 -8.39 13.32
C LYS A 131 0.51 -8.47 12.28
N LEU A 132 1.15 -9.63 12.16
CA LEU A 132 2.23 -9.81 11.19
C LEU A 132 1.70 -10.05 9.77
N ILE A 133 2.41 -9.46 8.80
CA ILE A 133 2.37 -9.82 7.38
C ILE A 133 3.65 -10.59 7.10
N TYR A 134 3.55 -11.90 6.93
CA TYR A 134 4.72 -12.75 6.76
C TYR A 134 5.44 -12.44 5.46
N ASN A 135 6.77 -12.54 5.51
CA ASN A 135 7.67 -12.32 4.39
C ASN A 135 8.39 -13.61 4.02
N PRO A 136 7.99 -14.28 2.95
CA PRO A 136 8.62 -15.52 2.52
C PRO A 136 10.01 -15.33 1.89
N SER A 137 10.34 -14.09 1.48
CA SER A 137 11.60 -13.83 0.76
C SER A 137 12.79 -13.54 1.66
N SER A 138 12.58 -12.81 2.78
CA SER A 138 13.69 -12.33 3.63
C SER A 138 13.39 -12.34 5.13
N ALA A 139 12.37 -13.06 5.54
CA ALA A 139 11.91 -13.25 6.90
C ALA A 139 11.43 -11.99 7.65
N ALA A 140 11.96 -10.79 7.35
CA ALA A 140 11.56 -9.55 8.00
C ALA A 140 10.08 -9.22 7.71
N PRO A 141 9.17 -9.35 8.68
CA PRO A 141 7.74 -9.20 8.42
C PRO A 141 7.34 -7.75 8.26
N GLY A 142 6.30 -7.51 7.46
CA GLY A 142 5.47 -6.32 7.58
C GLY A 142 4.48 -6.47 8.73
N PHE A 143 3.66 -5.44 8.94
CA PHE A 143 2.69 -5.47 10.03
C PHE A 143 1.42 -4.69 9.72
N ILE A 144 0.36 -5.00 10.49
CA ILE A 144 -0.93 -4.32 10.42
C ILE A 144 -1.23 -3.72 11.78
N THR A 145 -1.44 -2.41 11.81
CA THR A 145 -1.90 -1.69 13.00
C THR A 145 -3.22 -1.00 12.65
N LYS A 146 -4.30 -1.37 13.33
CA LYS A 146 -5.68 -0.96 12.96
C LYS A 146 -5.96 -1.31 11.48
N ASN A 147 -6.18 -0.30 10.63
CA ASN A 147 -6.41 -0.47 9.19
C ASN A 147 -5.18 -0.08 8.33
N VAL A 148 -4.02 0.12 8.95
CA VAL A 148 -2.76 0.46 8.27
C VAL A 148 -1.93 -0.79 8.06
N PHE A 149 -1.63 -1.10 6.80
CA PHE A 149 -0.81 -2.21 6.33
C PHE A 149 0.56 -1.67 5.95
N SER A 150 1.60 -2.07 6.66
CA SER A 150 2.97 -1.58 6.45
C SER A 150 3.82 -2.64 5.79
N LEU A 151 4.31 -2.33 4.60
CA LEU A 151 5.08 -3.20 3.73
C LEU A 151 6.44 -2.56 3.41
N PRO A 152 7.46 -3.36 3.05
CA PRO A 152 8.77 -2.83 2.66
C PRO A 152 8.70 -2.03 1.36
N GLY A 153 9.67 -1.11 1.17
CA GLY A 153 9.82 -0.34 -0.07
C GLY A 153 10.33 -1.17 -1.26
N VAL A 154 11.04 -2.26 -1.01
CA VAL A 154 11.64 -3.12 -2.05
C VAL A 154 10.54 -3.87 -2.80
N PRO A 155 10.34 -3.63 -4.12
CA PRO A 155 9.21 -4.18 -4.87
C PRO A 155 9.13 -5.70 -4.88
N SER A 156 10.24 -6.39 -5.08
CA SER A 156 10.27 -7.86 -5.12
C SER A 156 9.84 -8.48 -3.78
N ILE A 157 10.19 -7.86 -2.66
CA ILE A 157 9.81 -8.31 -1.34
C ILE A 157 8.32 -8.02 -1.10
N LEU A 158 7.85 -6.82 -1.41
CA LEU A 158 6.44 -6.45 -1.30
C LEU A 158 5.54 -7.40 -2.09
N ILE A 159 5.91 -7.71 -3.33
CA ILE A 159 5.18 -8.66 -4.19
C ILE A 159 5.04 -10.02 -3.51
N SER A 160 6.08 -10.53 -2.88
CA SER A 160 6.05 -11.82 -2.19
C SER A 160 5.15 -11.82 -0.95
N MET A 161 4.92 -10.63 -0.36
CA MET A 161 4.17 -10.48 0.90
C MET A 161 2.69 -10.16 0.71
N ILE A 162 2.31 -9.54 -0.41
CA ILE A 162 1.00 -8.91 -0.55
C ILE A 162 -0.16 -9.91 -0.42
N GLU A 163 0.00 -11.15 -0.87
CA GLU A 163 -1.03 -12.19 -0.74
C GLU A 163 -1.39 -12.49 0.72
N ASN A 164 -0.43 -12.33 1.64
CA ASN A 164 -0.66 -12.49 3.07
C ASN A 164 -1.58 -11.41 3.67
N CYS A 165 -1.79 -10.30 2.96
CA CYS A 165 -2.72 -9.25 3.37
C CYS A 165 -4.19 -9.65 3.14
N LYS A 166 -4.46 -10.52 2.16
CA LYS A 166 -5.82 -10.85 1.68
C LYS A 166 -6.77 -11.32 2.78
N ARG A 167 -6.28 -12.12 3.72
CA ARG A 167 -7.08 -12.65 4.85
C ARG A 167 -7.58 -11.59 5.82
N PHE A 168 -7.00 -10.38 5.77
CA PHE A 168 -7.38 -9.25 6.64
C PHE A 168 -8.26 -8.22 5.94
N LEU A 169 -8.56 -8.43 4.65
CA LEU A 169 -9.32 -7.49 3.84
C LEU A 169 -10.75 -7.98 3.64
N VAL A 170 -11.69 -7.06 3.75
CA VAL A 170 -13.07 -7.31 3.35
C VAL A 170 -13.19 -7.04 1.86
N LYS A 171 -13.72 -7.99 1.11
CA LYS A 171 -13.94 -7.85 -0.32
C LYS A 171 -14.91 -6.72 -0.62
N GLY A 172 -14.52 -5.86 -1.55
CA GLY A 172 -15.37 -4.86 -2.19
C GLY A 172 -16.02 -5.39 -3.47
N SER A 173 -16.54 -4.47 -4.27
CA SER A 173 -17.09 -4.78 -5.60
C SER A 173 -16.00 -4.72 -6.64
N THR A 174 -15.83 -5.80 -7.38
CA THR A 174 -14.86 -5.84 -8.48
C THR A 174 -15.28 -4.88 -9.59
N THR A 175 -14.35 -4.03 -10.02
CA THR A 175 -14.53 -3.19 -11.20
C THR A 175 -14.06 -3.97 -12.42
N HIS A 176 -14.93 -4.09 -13.43
CA HIS A 176 -14.56 -4.67 -14.71
C HIS A 176 -14.13 -3.55 -15.66
N SER A 177 -13.02 -3.73 -16.35
CA SER A 177 -12.57 -2.80 -17.39
C SER A 177 -12.43 -3.52 -18.72
N THR A 178 -12.75 -2.80 -19.78
CA THR A 178 -12.58 -3.27 -21.17
C THR A 178 -11.87 -2.17 -21.93
N THR A 179 -10.85 -2.53 -22.70
CA THR A 179 -10.11 -1.61 -23.55
C THR A 179 -10.50 -1.82 -25.00
N LEU A 180 -10.84 -0.71 -25.67
CA LEU A 180 -11.05 -0.68 -27.11
C LEU A 180 -9.91 0.11 -27.76
N ASN A 181 -9.21 -0.50 -28.70
CA ASN A 181 -8.18 0.19 -29.47
C ASN A 181 -8.80 0.87 -30.69
N LEU A 182 -8.59 2.18 -30.80
CA LEU A 182 -9.08 2.97 -31.90
C LEU A 182 -7.89 3.61 -32.65
N TYR A 183 -7.92 3.57 -33.97
CA TYR A 183 -6.92 4.23 -34.83
C TYR A 183 -7.43 5.64 -35.21
N THR A 184 -7.39 6.53 -34.21
CA THR A 184 -7.86 7.91 -34.38
C THR A 184 -7.16 8.83 -33.38
N VAL A 185 -7.34 10.11 -33.49
CA VAL A 185 -6.85 11.10 -32.51
C VAL A 185 -7.96 11.46 -31.53
N GLU A 186 -7.59 11.72 -30.27
CA GLU A 186 -8.54 11.99 -29.18
C GLU A 186 -9.54 13.12 -29.50
N SER A 187 -9.06 14.18 -30.16
CA SER A 187 -9.90 15.33 -30.50
C SER A 187 -11.09 14.96 -31.40
N THR A 188 -10.94 13.95 -32.25
CA THR A 188 -12.01 13.49 -33.16
C THR A 188 -13.15 12.80 -32.41
N ILE A 189 -12.85 12.08 -31.33
CA ILE A 189 -13.82 11.26 -30.57
C ILE A 189 -14.28 11.93 -29.28
N SER A 190 -13.64 13.01 -28.86
CA SER A 190 -13.85 13.64 -27.54
C SER A 190 -15.32 14.01 -27.27
N LYS A 191 -16.02 14.56 -28.25
CA LYS A 191 -17.43 14.96 -28.13
C LYS A 191 -18.34 13.74 -27.93
N GLN A 192 -18.13 12.67 -28.70
CA GLN A 192 -18.91 11.44 -28.61
C GLN A 192 -18.64 10.75 -27.27
N MET A 193 -17.37 10.64 -26.84
CA MET A 193 -16.99 10.06 -25.54
C MET A 193 -17.66 10.84 -24.39
N GLY A 194 -17.61 12.17 -24.41
CA GLY A 194 -18.26 12.99 -23.40
C GLY A 194 -19.78 12.80 -23.35
N SER A 195 -20.43 12.60 -24.49
CA SER A 195 -21.86 12.33 -24.56
C SER A 195 -22.22 10.96 -23.98
N ILE A 196 -21.41 9.94 -24.28
CA ILE A 196 -21.58 8.58 -23.74
C ILE A 196 -21.32 8.60 -22.23
N GLN A 197 -20.24 9.27 -21.77
CA GLN A 197 -19.94 9.40 -20.34
C GLN A 197 -21.11 10.03 -19.57
N LYS A 198 -21.69 11.12 -20.06
CA LYS A 198 -22.86 11.76 -19.44
C LYS A 198 -24.06 10.82 -19.34
N LYS A 199 -24.29 10.01 -20.37
CA LYS A 199 -25.40 9.04 -20.39
C LYS A 199 -25.24 7.92 -19.35
N TYR A 200 -23.99 7.51 -19.08
CA TYR A 200 -23.68 6.37 -18.22
C TYR A 200 -22.89 6.75 -16.97
N ASP A 201 -22.87 8.00 -16.57
CA ASP A 201 -22.09 8.61 -15.50
C ASP A 201 -22.09 7.82 -14.17
N LYS A 202 -23.23 7.22 -13.80
CA LYS A 202 -23.37 6.43 -12.55
C LYS A 202 -22.96 4.97 -12.66
N VAL A 203 -22.64 4.49 -13.85
CA VAL A 203 -22.46 3.05 -14.14
C VAL A 203 -21.09 2.75 -14.71
N VAL A 204 -20.57 3.62 -15.57
CA VAL A 204 -19.34 3.43 -16.32
C VAL A 204 -18.48 4.67 -16.23
N ASP A 205 -17.17 4.46 -16.07
CA ASP A 205 -16.15 5.50 -16.20
C ASP A 205 -15.37 5.25 -17.49
N ILE A 206 -15.29 6.25 -18.38
CA ILE A 206 -14.69 6.15 -19.72
C ILE A 206 -13.43 7.02 -19.73
N GLY A 207 -12.26 6.39 -19.88
CA GLY A 207 -10.97 7.05 -20.05
C GLY A 207 -10.43 6.90 -21.47
N SER A 208 -9.66 7.87 -21.93
CA SER A 208 -8.87 7.80 -23.15
C SER A 208 -7.38 7.76 -22.79
N TYR A 209 -6.64 6.86 -23.43
CA TYR A 209 -5.21 6.62 -23.16
C TYR A 209 -4.46 6.60 -24.50
N PRO A 210 -4.02 7.76 -25.01
CA PRO A 210 -3.31 7.81 -26.28
C PRO A 210 -1.95 7.13 -26.18
N PHE A 211 -1.59 6.39 -27.21
CA PHE A 211 -0.24 5.82 -27.37
C PHE A 211 0.26 6.07 -28.79
N PHE A 212 1.51 6.43 -28.89
CA PHE A 212 2.20 6.58 -30.16
C PHE A 212 2.96 5.31 -30.50
N ARG A 213 2.82 4.85 -31.74
CA ARG A 213 3.63 3.77 -32.30
C ARG A 213 4.85 4.33 -33.01
#